data_ab5ef13d0f8291cf34e9a0fc513276b0
#
_entry.id   ab5ef13d0f8291cf34e9a0fc513276b0
#
_cell.length_a   1.000
_cell.length_b   1.000
_cell.length_c   1.000
_cell.angle_alpha   90.00
_cell.angle_beta   90.00
_cell.angle_gamma   90.00
#
_symmetry.space_group_name_H-M   'P 1'
#
loop_
_entity.id
_entity.type
_entity.pdbx_description
1 polymer ?
#
loop_
_entity_poly.entity_id
_entity_poly.type
_entity_poly.pdbx_seq_one_letter_code
_entity_poly.pdbx_strand_id
1 'polypeptide(L)'
;MLLFPFVLLVWFPLWFLLMGTLTGSEELAATIGPALSGSGQAAWTLLPSYPTLEPAVKLLLDTPEYFTTYWNTCLQTFPQLAGQLVVGAPAAWALSRLKFRGRGAVRGLYLILMLLPFQVTMVPAYLTINHLGLMDTVWAVILPGAFSTFPVFVMQRGFDAVPLPLLEAAAIDGATPWQQFARIGLPVGLPGILAALTMSFLDAWNALEQPMTFLKTQSLWSLSLYLTDTTRDLALTMAASLFALLPAVLIFAFGQKYLEQGILAGAVKG
;
A
#
# COMPACT_ATOMS: atom_id res chain seq x y z
N MET A 1 33.33 -2.89 -4.69
CA MET A 1 33.50 -1.51 -4.14
C MET A 1 32.45 -0.49 -4.65
N LEU A 2 32.00 -0.55 -5.90
CA LEU A 2 31.01 0.42 -6.46
C LEU A 2 29.61 0.37 -5.80
N LEU A 3 29.20 -0.76 -5.22
CA LEU A 3 27.89 -0.89 -4.55
C LEU A 3 27.80 -0.17 -3.20
N PHE A 4 28.93 0.01 -2.52
CA PHE A 4 28.95 0.61 -1.18
C PHE A 4 28.39 2.06 -1.14
N PRO A 5 28.82 2.99 -2.03
CA PRO A 5 28.25 4.34 -2.04
C PRO A 5 26.75 4.35 -2.37
N PHE A 6 26.27 3.43 -3.22
CA PHE A 6 24.82 3.31 -3.51
C PHE A 6 24.03 2.85 -2.27
N VAL A 7 24.57 1.91 -1.49
CA VAL A 7 23.96 1.50 -0.23
C VAL A 7 23.85 2.67 0.74
N LEU A 8 24.93 3.45 0.90
CA LEU A 8 24.92 4.63 1.76
C LEU A 8 23.89 5.68 1.28
N LEU A 9 23.80 5.90 -0.03
CA LEU A 9 22.82 6.83 -0.61
C LEU A 9 21.38 6.41 -0.32
N VAL A 10 21.07 5.10 -0.45
CA VAL A 10 19.73 4.56 -0.19
C VAL A 10 19.39 4.60 1.31
N TRP A 11 20.36 4.35 2.19
CA TRP A 11 20.14 4.38 3.63
C TRP A 11 20.12 5.80 4.22
N PHE A 12 20.67 6.78 3.52
CA PHE A 12 20.77 8.16 4.02
C PHE A 12 19.40 8.76 4.41
N PRO A 13 18.33 8.67 3.61
CA PRO A 13 17.02 9.21 4.01
C PRO A 13 16.46 8.56 5.27
N LEU A 14 16.66 7.25 5.44
CA LEU A 14 16.22 6.52 6.64
C LEU A 14 17.04 6.93 7.87
N TRP A 15 18.36 7.07 7.70
CA TRP A 15 19.24 7.60 8.73
C TRP A 15 18.83 9.01 9.14
N PHE A 16 18.57 9.88 8.16
CA PHE A 16 18.15 11.26 8.40
C PHE A 16 16.82 11.32 9.16
N LEU A 17 15.84 10.49 8.80
CA LEU A 17 14.57 10.37 9.50
C LEU A 17 14.74 9.90 10.94
N LEU A 18 15.59 8.88 11.16
CA LEU A 18 15.89 8.36 12.50
C LEU A 18 16.59 9.42 13.36
N MET A 19 17.59 10.10 12.82
CA MET A 19 18.28 11.16 13.55
C MET A 19 17.37 12.36 13.83
N GLY A 20 16.52 12.74 12.88
CA GLY A 20 15.52 13.80 13.06
C GLY A 20 14.51 13.48 14.16
N THR A 21 14.15 12.21 14.33
CA THR A 21 13.28 11.77 15.44
C THR A 21 13.96 11.92 16.81
N LEU A 22 15.30 11.87 16.83
CA LEU A 22 16.11 12.04 18.05
C LEU A 22 16.57 13.47 18.26
N THR A 23 16.19 14.41 17.39
CA THR A 23 16.57 15.83 17.45
C THR A 23 15.39 16.64 18.03
N GLY A 24 15.66 17.51 18.99
CA GLY A 24 14.65 18.39 19.59
C GLY A 24 14.07 19.39 18.57
N SER A 25 12.82 19.83 18.82
CA SER A 25 12.11 20.76 17.90
C SER A 25 12.85 22.07 17.65
N GLU A 26 13.53 22.63 18.65
CA GLU A 26 14.30 23.88 18.52
C GLU A 26 15.53 23.70 17.62
N GLU A 27 16.26 22.59 17.76
CA GLU A 27 17.44 22.29 16.96
C GLU A 27 17.05 22.02 15.49
N LEU A 28 15.95 21.28 15.24
CA LEU A 28 15.43 21.07 13.88
C LEU A 28 14.91 22.37 13.25
N ALA A 29 14.23 23.22 14.01
CA ALA A 29 13.78 24.52 13.54
C ALA A 29 14.94 25.43 13.19
N ALA A 30 16.05 25.38 13.93
CA ALA A 30 17.25 26.17 13.66
C ALA A 30 18.04 25.65 12.45
N THR A 31 18.10 24.33 12.25
CA THR A 31 18.94 23.70 11.21
C THR A 31 18.22 23.56 9.86
N ILE A 32 16.97 23.12 9.85
CA ILE A 32 16.19 22.84 8.62
C ILE A 32 15.13 23.90 8.36
N GLY A 33 14.61 24.56 9.40
CA GLY A 33 13.56 25.58 9.32
C GLY A 33 13.83 26.68 8.30
N PRO A 34 15.05 27.25 8.21
CA PRO A 34 15.37 28.28 7.21
C PRO A 34 15.19 27.82 5.76
N ALA A 35 15.49 26.55 5.44
CA ALA A 35 15.29 26.00 4.11
C ALA A 35 13.79 25.79 3.80
N LEU A 36 13.01 25.33 4.77
CA LEU A 36 11.57 25.10 4.60
C LEU A 36 10.79 26.41 4.46
N SER A 37 11.20 27.46 5.17
CA SER A 37 10.58 28.79 5.09
C SER A 37 11.09 29.63 3.91
N GLY A 38 12.06 29.12 3.13
CA GLY A 38 12.68 29.86 2.04
C GLY A 38 13.56 31.04 2.48
N SER A 39 13.88 31.16 3.79
CA SER A 39 14.67 32.25 4.35
C SER A 39 16.18 31.99 4.38
N GLY A 40 16.62 30.77 4.05
CA GLY A 40 18.02 30.38 4.10
C GLY A 40 18.30 28.97 3.59
N GLN A 41 19.48 28.44 3.91
CA GLN A 41 19.91 27.10 3.58
C GLN A 41 19.78 26.18 4.79
N ALA A 42 19.56 24.88 4.56
CA ALA A 42 19.58 23.88 5.62
C ALA A 42 21.02 23.64 6.11
N ALA A 43 21.22 23.66 7.41
CA ALA A 43 22.46 23.19 8.02
C ALA A 43 22.33 21.68 8.26
N TRP A 44 22.99 20.88 7.44
CA TRP A 44 22.93 19.44 7.52
C TRP A 44 23.81 18.93 8.67
N THR A 45 23.18 18.41 9.71
CA THR A 45 23.84 17.70 10.80
C THR A 45 23.57 16.20 10.66
N LEU A 46 24.63 15.38 10.66
CA LEU A 46 24.49 13.91 10.57
C LEU A 46 24.03 13.30 11.89
N LEU A 47 24.25 13.98 12.99
CA LEU A 47 23.91 13.57 14.35
C LEU A 47 23.31 14.76 15.09
N PRO A 48 22.34 14.55 15.97
CA PRO A 48 21.81 15.59 16.84
C PRO A 48 22.87 16.07 17.84
N SER A 49 22.90 17.35 18.15
CA SER A 49 23.81 17.89 19.16
C SER A 49 23.46 17.41 20.57
N TYR A 50 22.15 17.31 20.83
CA TYR A 50 21.59 16.79 22.07
C TYR A 50 20.49 15.76 21.77
N PRO A 51 20.84 14.46 21.66
CA PRO A 51 19.85 13.40 21.39
C PRO A 51 18.75 13.37 22.45
N THR A 52 17.51 13.41 22.02
CA THR A 52 16.33 13.38 22.90
C THR A 52 15.25 12.46 22.32
N LEU A 53 14.45 11.84 23.18
CA LEU A 53 13.24 11.11 22.80
C LEU A 53 11.98 11.97 22.88
N GLU A 54 12.12 13.25 23.19
CA GLU A 54 10.99 14.18 23.38
C GLU A 54 9.99 14.15 22.22
N PRO A 55 10.40 14.22 20.93
CA PRO A 55 9.45 14.19 19.82
C PRO A 55 8.63 12.90 19.78
N ALA A 56 9.27 11.75 20.04
CA ALA A 56 8.61 10.46 20.08
C ALA A 56 7.63 10.34 21.27
N VAL A 57 8.04 10.79 22.45
CA VAL A 57 7.20 10.81 23.66
C VAL A 57 6.00 11.73 23.46
N LYS A 58 6.22 12.94 22.96
CA LYS A 58 5.16 13.92 22.68
C LYS A 58 4.17 13.40 21.63
N LEU A 59 4.68 12.74 20.58
CA LEU A 59 3.82 12.11 19.56
C LEU A 59 2.91 11.04 20.19
N LEU A 60 3.48 10.17 21.03
CA LEU A 60 2.77 9.01 21.56
C LEU A 60 1.90 9.34 22.79
N LEU A 61 2.18 10.39 23.54
CA LEU A 61 1.44 10.71 24.76
C LEU A 61 0.56 11.96 24.64
N ASP A 62 0.99 12.94 23.84
CA ASP A 62 0.35 14.27 23.82
C ASP A 62 -0.33 14.59 22.45
N THR A 63 -0.31 13.65 21.49
CA THR A 63 -0.86 13.90 20.14
C THR A 63 -1.93 12.85 19.77
N PRO A 64 -3.17 12.98 20.29
CA PRO A 64 -4.24 12.01 20.03
C PRO A 64 -4.64 11.94 18.55
N GLU A 65 -4.45 13.02 17.77
CA GLU A 65 -4.72 13.04 16.32
C GLU A 65 -3.88 12.03 15.57
N TYR A 66 -2.65 11.77 16.01
CA TYR A 66 -1.78 10.75 15.41
C TYR A 66 -2.42 9.36 15.48
N PHE A 67 -2.94 8.97 16.63
CA PHE A 67 -3.60 7.68 16.81
C PHE A 67 -4.88 7.58 15.99
N THR A 68 -5.64 8.67 15.92
CA THR A 68 -6.86 8.73 15.09
C THR A 68 -6.53 8.48 13.63
N THR A 69 -5.54 9.18 13.08
CA THR A 69 -5.15 9.03 11.67
C THR A 69 -4.48 7.69 11.39
N TYR A 70 -3.69 7.16 12.34
CA TYR A 70 -3.12 5.81 12.26
C TYR A 70 -4.21 4.75 12.20
N TRP A 71 -5.21 4.85 13.09
CA TRP A 71 -6.36 3.93 13.10
C TRP A 71 -7.22 4.05 11.85
N ASN A 72 -7.45 5.27 11.37
CA ASN A 72 -8.14 5.50 10.09
C ASN A 72 -7.41 4.83 8.93
N THR A 73 -6.07 4.90 8.89
CA THR A 73 -5.29 4.21 7.86
C THR A 73 -5.50 2.70 7.94
N CYS A 74 -5.52 2.12 9.15
CA CYS A 74 -5.85 0.71 9.33
C CYS A 74 -7.27 0.40 8.83
N LEU A 75 -8.26 1.21 9.23
CA LEU A 75 -9.67 1.07 8.81
C LEU A 75 -9.88 1.26 7.30
N GLN A 76 -9.05 2.02 6.63
CA GLN A 76 -9.08 2.17 5.17
C GLN A 76 -8.37 1.01 4.48
N THR A 77 -7.19 0.60 4.96
CA THR A 77 -6.33 -0.40 4.31
C THR A 77 -6.86 -1.82 4.46
N PHE A 78 -7.13 -2.30 5.68
CA PHE A 78 -7.49 -3.71 5.88
C PHE A 78 -8.81 -4.13 5.22
N PRO A 79 -9.90 -3.35 5.24
CA PRO A 79 -11.09 -3.70 4.49
C PRO A 79 -10.90 -3.69 2.96
N GLN A 80 -10.03 -2.83 2.42
CA GLN A 80 -9.65 -2.89 1.01
C GLN A 80 -9.01 -4.24 0.67
N LEU A 81 -8.02 -4.69 1.46
CA LEU A 81 -7.36 -5.97 1.27
C LEU A 81 -8.34 -7.16 1.41
N ALA A 82 -9.24 -7.09 2.40
CA ALA A 82 -10.29 -8.09 2.57
C ALA A 82 -11.21 -8.14 1.34
N GLY A 83 -11.63 -6.99 0.81
CA GLY A 83 -12.42 -6.88 -0.42
C GLY A 83 -11.69 -7.46 -1.63
N GLN A 84 -10.40 -7.12 -1.79
CA GLN A 84 -9.56 -7.69 -2.85
C GLN A 84 -9.43 -9.22 -2.74
N LEU A 85 -9.34 -9.76 -1.54
CA LEU A 85 -9.31 -11.20 -1.33
C LEU A 85 -10.66 -11.85 -1.67
N VAL A 86 -11.76 -11.30 -1.18
CA VAL A 86 -13.10 -11.87 -1.32
C VAL A 86 -13.63 -11.75 -2.76
N VAL A 87 -13.37 -10.63 -3.43
CA VAL A 87 -13.86 -10.35 -4.79
C VAL A 87 -12.77 -10.62 -5.83
N GLY A 88 -11.55 -10.15 -5.58
CA GLY A 88 -10.44 -10.21 -6.52
C GLY A 88 -9.91 -11.61 -6.73
N ALA A 89 -9.76 -12.44 -5.69
CA ALA A 89 -9.23 -13.79 -5.85
C ALA A 89 -10.15 -14.70 -6.67
N PRO A 90 -11.49 -14.75 -6.44
CA PRO A 90 -12.40 -15.48 -7.34
C PRO A 90 -12.40 -14.93 -8.77
N ALA A 91 -12.35 -13.61 -8.95
CA ALA A 91 -12.27 -12.99 -10.28
C ALA A 91 -10.97 -13.40 -11.00
N ALA A 92 -9.84 -13.34 -10.32
CA ALA A 92 -8.55 -13.79 -10.82
C ALA A 92 -8.54 -15.27 -11.21
N TRP A 93 -9.14 -16.13 -10.36
CA TRP A 93 -9.33 -17.54 -10.65
C TRP A 93 -10.19 -17.77 -11.90
N ALA A 94 -11.33 -17.09 -12.00
CA ALA A 94 -12.22 -17.17 -13.16
C ALA A 94 -11.49 -16.76 -14.44
N LEU A 95 -10.76 -15.66 -14.41
CA LEU A 95 -9.94 -15.20 -15.52
C LEU A 95 -8.76 -16.14 -15.83
N SER A 96 -8.23 -16.87 -14.86
CA SER A 96 -7.14 -17.81 -15.04
C SER A 96 -7.64 -19.17 -15.59
N ARG A 97 -8.70 -19.73 -15.03
CA ARG A 97 -9.04 -21.15 -15.18
C ARG A 97 -10.36 -21.44 -15.88
N LEU A 98 -11.37 -20.56 -15.71
CA LEU A 98 -12.68 -20.82 -16.32
C LEU A 98 -12.69 -20.46 -17.81
N LYS A 99 -13.38 -21.27 -18.61
CA LYS A 99 -13.61 -21.03 -20.02
C LYS A 99 -14.98 -20.39 -20.21
N PHE A 100 -15.05 -19.10 -20.56
CA PHE A 100 -16.28 -18.39 -20.88
C PHE A 100 -16.12 -17.45 -22.06
N ARG A 101 -17.24 -17.10 -22.73
CA ARG A 101 -17.23 -16.19 -23.88
C ARG A 101 -16.84 -14.78 -23.42
N GLY A 102 -15.92 -14.14 -24.14
CA GLY A 102 -15.46 -12.79 -23.79
C GLY A 102 -14.31 -12.74 -22.77
N ARG A 103 -13.79 -13.87 -22.26
CA ARG A 103 -12.68 -13.92 -21.32
C ARG A 103 -11.48 -13.07 -21.77
N GLY A 104 -11.14 -13.16 -23.06
CA GLY A 104 -10.03 -12.37 -23.63
C GLY A 104 -10.28 -10.86 -23.56
N ALA A 105 -11.50 -10.43 -23.88
CA ALA A 105 -11.89 -9.02 -23.80
C ALA A 105 -11.86 -8.50 -22.36
N VAL A 106 -12.37 -9.29 -21.38
CA VAL A 106 -12.32 -8.93 -19.97
C VAL A 106 -10.89 -8.82 -19.46
N ARG A 107 -10.01 -9.78 -19.83
CA ARG A 107 -8.57 -9.69 -19.51
C ARG A 107 -7.93 -8.44 -20.09
N GLY A 108 -8.21 -8.14 -21.37
CA GLY A 108 -7.73 -6.92 -22.03
C GLY A 108 -8.21 -5.66 -21.32
N LEU A 109 -9.47 -5.62 -20.90
CA LEU A 109 -10.04 -4.51 -20.13
C LEU A 109 -9.30 -4.32 -18.79
N TYR A 110 -9.07 -5.40 -18.03
CA TYR A 110 -8.32 -5.34 -16.78
C TYR A 110 -6.91 -4.81 -16.98
N LEU A 111 -6.20 -5.25 -18.06
CA LEU A 111 -4.89 -4.74 -18.41
C LEU A 111 -4.91 -3.24 -18.73
N ILE A 112 -5.89 -2.78 -19.50
CA ILE A 112 -6.03 -1.36 -19.83
C ILE A 112 -6.30 -0.55 -18.56
N LEU A 113 -7.27 -0.97 -17.74
CA LEU A 113 -7.65 -0.25 -16.53
C LEU A 113 -6.51 -0.16 -15.52
N MET A 114 -5.69 -1.21 -15.37
CA MET A 114 -4.57 -1.17 -14.44
C MET A 114 -3.42 -0.26 -14.91
N LEU A 115 -3.33 0.03 -16.21
CA LEU A 115 -2.32 0.95 -16.77
C LEU A 115 -2.77 2.42 -16.70
N LEU A 116 -4.05 2.68 -16.41
CA LEU A 116 -4.53 4.05 -16.26
C LEU A 116 -4.02 4.65 -14.94
N PRO A 117 -3.38 5.82 -14.98
CA PRO A 117 -2.98 6.52 -13.77
C PRO A 117 -4.22 7.00 -13.00
N PHE A 118 -4.10 7.15 -11.67
CA PHE A 118 -5.19 7.61 -10.82
C PHE A 118 -5.81 8.93 -11.33
N GLN A 119 -5.00 9.86 -11.83
CA GLN A 119 -5.44 11.16 -12.34
C GLN A 119 -6.48 11.05 -13.46
N VAL A 120 -6.42 10.00 -14.29
CA VAL A 120 -7.39 9.73 -15.35
C VAL A 120 -8.69 9.14 -14.77
N THR A 121 -8.55 8.25 -13.78
CA THR A 121 -9.68 7.55 -13.16
C THR A 121 -10.33 8.36 -12.03
N MET A 122 -9.69 9.41 -11.54
CA MET A 122 -10.13 10.24 -10.42
C MET A 122 -11.50 10.87 -10.64
N VAL A 123 -11.72 11.50 -11.80
CA VAL A 123 -12.99 12.18 -12.09
C VAL A 123 -14.17 11.19 -12.17
N PRO A 124 -14.09 10.09 -12.95
CA PRO A 124 -15.13 9.05 -12.94
C PRO A 124 -15.36 8.45 -11.55
N ALA A 125 -14.31 8.21 -10.78
CA ALA A 125 -14.41 7.68 -9.41
C ALA A 125 -15.13 8.69 -8.49
N TYR A 126 -14.73 9.97 -8.54
CA TYR A 126 -15.39 11.04 -7.78
C TYR A 126 -16.89 11.12 -8.08
N LEU A 127 -17.25 11.14 -9.37
CA LEU A 127 -18.67 11.21 -9.78
C LEU A 127 -19.46 9.98 -9.30
N THR A 128 -18.85 8.80 -9.36
CA THR A 128 -19.48 7.56 -8.90
C THR A 128 -19.69 7.57 -7.39
N ILE A 129 -18.66 7.90 -6.62
CA ILE A 129 -18.72 7.97 -5.15
C ILE A 129 -19.69 9.05 -4.68
N ASN A 130 -19.70 10.20 -5.38
CA ASN A 130 -20.65 11.29 -5.10
C ASN A 130 -22.09 10.87 -5.39
N HIS A 131 -22.32 10.18 -6.51
CA HIS A 131 -23.66 9.67 -6.87
C HIS A 131 -24.17 8.63 -5.86
N LEU A 132 -23.26 7.82 -5.30
CA LEU A 132 -23.58 6.85 -4.26
C LEU A 132 -23.79 7.49 -2.87
N GLY A 133 -23.55 8.79 -2.72
CA GLY A 133 -23.66 9.50 -1.43
C GLY A 133 -22.59 9.11 -0.42
N LEU A 134 -21.45 8.60 -0.88
CA LEU A 134 -20.37 8.08 -0.03
C LEU A 134 -19.19 9.06 0.16
N MET A 135 -19.28 10.27 -0.43
CA MET A 135 -18.25 11.29 -0.23
C MET A 135 -18.08 11.61 1.25
N ASP A 136 -16.83 11.89 1.63
CA ASP A 136 -16.45 12.20 3.02
C ASP A 136 -16.78 11.06 4.01
N THR A 137 -16.66 9.83 3.57
CA THR A 137 -16.75 8.62 4.41
C THR A 137 -15.57 7.71 4.13
N VAL A 138 -15.24 6.81 5.06
CA VAL A 138 -14.19 5.80 4.86
C VAL A 138 -14.46 4.89 3.66
N TRP A 139 -15.73 4.69 3.30
CA TRP A 139 -16.15 3.88 2.15
C TRP A 139 -15.76 4.49 0.80
N ALA A 140 -15.60 5.82 0.74
CA ALA A 140 -15.13 6.50 -0.46
C ALA A 140 -13.71 6.06 -0.85
N VAL A 141 -12.91 5.66 0.13
CA VAL A 141 -11.54 5.14 -0.07
C VAL A 141 -11.55 3.62 -0.19
N ILE A 142 -12.32 2.92 0.66
CA ILE A 142 -12.35 1.46 0.72
C ILE A 142 -12.86 0.84 -0.58
N LEU A 143 -14.01 1.32 -1.10
CA LEU A 143 -14.66 0.65 -2.24
C LEU A 143 -13.81 0.67 -3.52
N PRO A 144 -13.27 1.80 -3.99
CA PRO A 144 -12.43 1.79 -5.18
C PRO A 144 -11.20 0.88 -5.03
N GLY A 145 -10.58 0.87 -3.83
CA GLY A 145 -9.44 0.01 -3.54
C GLY A 145 -9.78 -1.48 -3.49
N ALA A 146 -10.95 -1.84 -2.92
CA ALA A 146 -11.43 -3.23 -2.86
C ALA A 146 -11.69 -3.83 -4.26
N PHE A 147 -12.11 -3.00 -5.23
CA PHE A 147 -12.38 -3.39 -6.63
C PHE A 147 -11.21 -3.07 -7.57
N SER A 148 -10.03 -2.80 -7.06
CA SER A 148 -8.83 -2.53 -7.87
C SER A 148 -8.51 -3.67 -8.82
N THR A 149 -8.11 -3.33 -10.05
CA THR A 149 -7.78 -4.31 -11.09
C THR A 149 -6.37 -4.88 -10.96
N PHE A 150 -5.44 -4.13 -10.40
CA PHE A 150 -4.04 -4.54 -10.25
C PHE A 150 -3.86 -5.81 -9.39
N PRO A 151 -4.44 -5.93 -8.17
CA PRO A 151 -4.33 -7.16 -7.38
C PRO A 151 -4.89 -8.39 -8.10
N VAL A 152 -6.01 -8.23 -8.84
CA VAL A 152 -6.61 -9.32 -9.64
C VAL A 152 -5.63 -9.83 -10.69
N PHE A 153 -4.92 -8.94 -11.37
CA PHE A 153 -3.90 -9.31 -12.35
C PHE A 153 -2.75 -10.08 -11.71
N VAL A 154 -2.22 -9.63 -10.56
CA VAL A 154 -1.13 -10.32 -9.85
C VAL A 154 -1.59 -11.69 -9.34
N MET A 155 -2.76 -11.78 -8.69
CA MET A 155 -3.35 -13.05 -8.24
C MET A 155 -3.58 -14.02 -9.41
N GLN A 156 -4.01 -13.51 -10.57
CA GLN A 156 -4.19 -14.33 -11.77
C GLN A 156 -2.89 -15.03 -12.17
N ARG A 157 -1.73 -14.36 -12.09
CA ARG A 157 -0.43 -14.99 -12.36
C ARG A 157 -0.13 -16.14 -11.41
N GLY A 158 -0.47 -15.97 -10.12
CA GLY A 158 -0.37 -17.05 -9.14
C GLY A 158 -1.26 -18.26 -9.51
N PHE A 159 -2.49 -18.02 -9.94
CA PHE A 159 -3.38 -19.08 -10.40
C PHE A 159 -2.97 -19.71 -11.73
N ASP A 160 -2.33 -18.96 -12.64
CA ASP A 160 -1.78 -19.51 -13.88
C ASP A 160 -0.64 -20.51 -13.63
N ALA A 161 -0.03 -20.52 -12.45
CA ALA A 161 0.97 -21.50 -12.03
C ALA A 161 0.38 -22.85 -11.56
N VAL A 162 -0.93 -22.93 -11.26
CA VAL A 162 -1.59 -24.17 -10.84
C VAL A 162 -1.55 -25.20 -12.00
N PRO A 163 -1.03 -26.42 -11.81
CA PRO A 163 -0.95 -27.40 -12.91
C PRO A 163 -2.33 -27.83 -13.40
N LEU A 164 -2.54 -27.80 -14.71
CA LEU A 164 -3.81 -28.23 -15.32
C LEU A 164 -4.17 -29.70 -15.00
N PRO A 165 -3.22 -30.66 -15.06
CA PRO A 165 -3.50 -32.06 -14.73
C PRO A 165 -4.06 -32.26 -13.33
N LEU A 166 -3.68 -31.41 -12.37
CA LEU A 166 -4.22 -31.47 -10.99
C LEU A 166 -5.70 -31.10 -10.95
N LEU A 167 -6.13 -30.14 -11.76
CA LEU A 167 -7.53 -29.74 -11.87
C LEU A 167 -8.37 -30.77 -12.65
N GLU A 168 -7.78 -31.40 -13.66
CA GLU A 168 -8.42 -32.47 -14.42
C GLU A 168 -8.65 -33.72 -13.56
N ALA A 169 -7.64 -34.12 -12.77
CA ALA A 169 -7.79 -35.22 -11.81
C ALA A 169 -8.91 -34.94 -10.79
N ALA A 170 -8.92 -33.73 -10.22
CA ALA A 170 -9.97 -33.31 -9.29
C ALA A 170 -11.38 -33.30 -9.94
N ALA A 171 -11.46 -32.94 -11.23
CA ALA A 171 -12.72 -33.00 -11.97
C ALA A 171 -13.21 -34.44 -12.16
N ILE A 172 -12.31 -35.39 -12.43
CA ILE A 172 -12.61 -36.84 -12.52
C ILE A 172 -13.12 -37.34 -11.17
N ASP A 173 -12.55 -36.89 -10.06
CA ASP A 173 -12.98 -37.18 -8.70
C ASP A 173 -14.30 -36.47 -8.30
N GLY A 174 -14.93 -35.75 -9.23
CA GLY A 174 -16.22 -35.08 -9.03
C GLY A 174 -16.15 -33.73 -8.32
N ALA A 175 -14.98 -33.10 -8.20
CA ALA A 175 -14.85 -31.79 -7.59
C ALA A 175 -15.53 -30.71 -8.46
N THR A 176 -16.42 -29.93 -7.84
CA THR A 176 -17.03 -28.76 -8.48
C THR A 176 -16.01 -27.65 -8.75
N PRO A 177 -16.25 -26.71 -9.68
CA PRO A 177 -15.35 -25.58 -9.93
C PRO A 177 -15.02 -24.74 -8.67
N TRP A 178 -15.98 -24.61 -7.75
CA TRP A 178 -15.77 -23.95 -6.47
C TRP A 178 -14.87 -24.74 -5.52
N GLN A 179 -15.02 -26.06 -5.49
CA GLN A 179 -14.14 -26.94 -4.71
C GLN A 179 -12.72 -26.94 -5.28
N GLN A 180 -12.56 -26.93 -6.60
CA GLN A 180 -11.25 -26.77 -7.26
C GLN A 180 -10.60 -25.43 -6.88
N PHE A 181 -11.36 -24.33 -6.89
CA PHE A 181 -10.88 -23.02 -6.43
C PHE A 181 -10.45 -23.06 -4.97
N ALA A 182 -11.35 -23.49 -4.08
CA ALA A 182 -11.12 -23.38 -2.63
C ALA A 182 -10.06 -24.37 -2.11
N ARG A 183 -10.02 -25.63 -2.64
CA ARG A 183 -9.17 -26.70 -2.12
C ARG A 183 -7.85 -26.86 -2.88
N ILE A 184 -7.76 -26.38 -4.11
CA ILE A 184 -6.57 -26.51 -4.95
C ILE A 184 -6.06 -25.12 -5.34
N GLY A 185 -6.92 -24.30 -5.92
CA GLY A 185 -6.55 -22.97 -6.42
C GLY A 185 -5.98 -22.07 -5.35
N LEU A 186 -6.70 -21.86 -4.25
CA LEU A 186 -6.27 -21.00 -3.15
C LEU A 186 -4.95 -21.48 -2.52
N PRO A 187 -4.78 -22.76 -2.12
CA PRO A 187 -3.51 -23.21 -1.52
C PRO A 187 -2.32 -23.12 -2.47
N VAL A 188 -2.47 -23.56 -3.72
CA VAL A 188 -1.37 -23.54 -4.70
C VAL A 188 -1.10 -22.13 -5.20
N GLY A 189 -2.14 -21.29 -5.37
CA GLY A 189 -2.03 -19.90 -5.78
C GLY A 189 -1.64 -18.92 -4.66
N LEU A 190 -1.54 -19.41 -3.41
CA LEU A 190 -1.28 -18.60 -2.22
C LEU A 190 -0.07 -17.66 -2.35
N PRO A 191 1.09 -18.07 -2.91
CA PRO A 191 2.21 -17.15 -3.10
C PRO A 191 1.85 -15.93 -3.96
N GLY A 192 1.10 -16.11 -5.04
CA GLY A 192 0.64 -15.02 -5.90
C GLY A 192 -0.41 -14.12 -5.22
N ILE A 193 -1.29 -14.71 -4.40
CA ILE A 193 -2.26 -13.97 -3.59
C ILE A 193 -1.53 -13.10 -2.56
N LEU A 194 -0.57 -13.68 -1.82
CA LEU A 194 0.19 -12.94 -0.81
C LEU A 194 1.07 -11.85 -1.44
N ALA A 195 1.66 -12.11 -2.61
CA ALA A 195 2.36 -11.09 -3.37
C ALA A 195 1.45 -9.91 -3.72
N ALA A 196 0.24 -10.19 -4.24
CA ALA A 196 -0.75 -9.16 -4.56
C ALA A 196 -1.15 -8.35 -3.33
N LEU A 197 -1.47 -9.03 -2.22
CA LEU A 197 -1.88 -8.36 -0.98
C LEU A 197 -0.74 -7.55 -0.36
N THR A 198 0.52 -8.00 -0.45
CA THR A 198 1.68 -7.24 0.02
C THR A 198 1.83 -5.94 -0.76
N MET A 199 1.77 -6.00 -2.10
CA MET A 199 1.85 -4.80 -2.94
C MET A 199 0.67 -3.86 -2.68
N SER A 200 -0.54 -4.41 -2.58
CA SER A 200 -1.75 -3.63 -2.30
C SER A 200 -1.75 -2.99 -0.90
N PHE A 201 -1.14 -3.66 0.09
CA PHE A 201 -0.95 -3.06 1.41
C PHE A 201 -0.06 -1.84 1.32
N LEU A 202 1.10 -1.96 0.66
CA LEU A 202 2.04 -0.85 0.52
C LEU A 202 1.41 0.33 -0.24
N ASP A 203 0.63 0.06 -1.28
CA ASP A 203 -0.08 1.06 -2.05
C ASP A 203 -1.16 1.76 -1.21
N ALA A 204 -2.04 0.99 -0.55
CA ALA A 204 -3.12 1.52 0.28
C ALA A 204 -2.61 2.25 1.54
N TRP A 205 -1.54 1.74 2.17
CA TRP A 205 -0.94 2.34 3.37
C TRP A 205 -0.34 3.72 3.08
N ASN A 206 0.27 3.88 1.89
CA ASN A 206 0.89 5.13 1.46
C ASN A 206 -0.05 6.00 0.60
N ALA A 207 -1.30 5.60 0.39
CA ALA A 207 -2.24 6.33 -0.46
C ALA A 207 -2.45 7.76 0.05
N LEU A 208 -2.24 8.74 -0.82
CA LEU A 208 -2.40 10.17 -0.55
C LEU A 208 -3.48 10.79 -1.44
N GLU A 209 -3.37 10.59 -2.75
CA GLU A 209 -4.23 11.27 -3.73
C GLU A 209 -5.71 10.93 -3.56
N GLN A 210 -6.03 9.67 -3.27
CA GLN A 210 -7.39 9.21 -3.11
C GLN A 210 -8.06 9.74 -1.83
N PRO A 211 -7.46 9.60 -0.62
CA PRO A 211 -7.98 10.25 0.59
C PRO A 211 -8.09 11.76 0.46
N MET A 212 -7.10 12.44 -0.13
CA MET A 212 -7.11 13.88 -0.35
C MET A 212 -8.27 14.34 -1.24
N THR A 213 -8.65 13.50 -2.23
CA THR A 213 -9.75 13.83 -3.15
C THR A 213 -11.11 13.58 -2.54
N PHE A 214 -11.28 12.52 -1.74
CA PHE A 214 -12.59 12.04 -1.30
C PHE A 214 -12.93 12.39 0.14
N LEU A 215 -11.95 12.69 1.00
CA LEU A 215 -12.15 13.02 2.41
C LEU A 215 -11.93 14.51 2.65
N LYS A 216 -12.95 15.18 3.20
CA LYS A 216 -12.91 16.61 3.55
C LYS A 216 -12.71 16.80 5.06
N THR A 217 -13.33 15.94 5.87
CA THR A 217 -13.29 16.00 7.33
C THR A 217 -11.96 15.46 7.85
N GLN A 218 -11.20 16.29 8.59
CA GLN A 218 -9.86 15.93 9.10
C GLN A 218 -9.86 14.69 10.01
N SER A 219 -10.94 14.45 10.75
CA SER A 219 -11.04 13.27 11.62
C SER A 219 -11.10 11.94 10.86
N LEU A 220 -11.30 11.97 9.52
CA LEU A 220 -11.29 10.79 8.63
C LEU A 220 -9.96 10.63 7.88
N TRP A 221 -9.04 11.59 8.02
CA TRP A 221 -7.79 11.58 7.27
C TRP A 221 -6.95 10.34 7.57
N SER A 222 -6.26 9.86 6.55
CA SER A 222 -5.23 8.84 6.68
C SER A 222 -3.94 9.44 7.25
N LEU A 223 -3.06 8.58 7.73
CA LEU A 223 -1.75 8.98 8.23
C LEU A 223 -0.90 9.66 7.15
N SER A 224 -0.95 9.17 5.92
CA SER A 224 -0.27 9.80 4.78
C SER A 224 -0.72 11.24 4.56
N LEU A 225 -2.03 11.50 4.67
CA LEU A 225 -2.59 12.84 4.52
C LEU A 225 -2.24 13.73 5.73
N TYR A 226 -2.24 13.17 6.94
CA TYR A 226 -1.80 13.85 8.17
C TYR A 226 -0.34 14.33 8.06
N LEU A 227 0.57 13.52 7.50
CA LEU A 227 1.98 13.83 7.37
C LEU A 227 2.28 14.93 6.33
N THR A 228 1.33 15.27 5.45
CA THR A 228 1.51 16.37 4.50
C THR A 228 1.24 17.76 5.08
N ASP A 229 0.72 17.84 6.30
CA ASP A 229 0.45 19.12 6.97
C ASP A 229 1.76 19.77 7.44
N THR A 230 2.25 20.72 6.65
CA THR A 230 3.50 21.45 6.88
C THR A 230 3.42 22.49 8.01
N THR A 231 2.25 22.72 8.59
CA THR A 231 2.06 23.64 9.72
C THR A 231 2.47 23.01 11.05
N ARG A 232 2.72 21.72 11.08
CA ARG A 232 3.08 20.96 12.27
C ARG A 232 4.56 21.12 12.62
N ASP A 233 4.87 20.85 13.89
CA ASP A 233 6.24 20.73 14.37
C ASP A 233 7.02 19.68 13.56
N LEU A 234 8.15 20.07 13.00
CA LEU A 234 8.99 19.22 12.14
C LEU A 234 9.48 17.97 12.88
N ALA A 235 9.83 18.09 14.16
CA ALA A 235 10.29 16.97 14.98
C ALA A 235 9.18 15.94 15.18
N LEU A 236 7.95 16.39 15.44
CA LEU A 236 6.77 15.52 15.50
C LEU A 236 6.49 14.84 14.17
N THR A 237 6.62 15.57 13.06
CA THR A 237 6.42 15.01 11.71
C THR A 237 7.45 13.94 11.40
N MET A 238 8.72 14.12 11.77
CA MET A 238 9.77 13.11 11.60
C MET A 238 9.50 11.88 12.46
N ALA A 239 9.13 12.06 13.73
CA ALA A 239 8.75 10.96 14.60
C ALA A 239 7.53 10.20 14.07
N ALA A 240 6.48 10.90 13.64
CA ALA A 240 5.29 10.30 13.06
C ALA A 240 5.61 9.52 11.77
N SER A 241 6.49 10.05 10.92
CA SER A 241 6.94 9.39 9.69
C SER A 241 7.74 8.11 9.98
N LEU A 242 8.61 8.12 11.00
CA LEU A 242 9.36 6.93 11.42
C LEU A 242 8.42 5.82 11.90
N PHE A 243 7.43 6.15 12.74
CA PHE A 243 6.44 5.18 13.20
C PHE A 243 5.50 4.72 12.08
N ALA A 244 5.15 5.60 11.12
CA ALA A 244 4.36 5.26 9.94
C ALA A 244 5.06 4.23 9.03
N LEU A 245 6.40 4.27 8.99
CA LEU A 245 7.21 3.36 8.19
C LEU A 245 7.20 1.92 8.73
N LEU A 246 7.04 1.72 10.06
CA LEU A 246 7.17 0.41 10.69
C LEU A 246 6.24 -0.67 10.11
N PRO A 247 4.91 -0.46 9.95
CA PRO A 247 4.04 -1.45 9.37
C PRO A 247 4.41 -1.79 7.92
N ALA A 248 4.79 -0.78 7.12
CA ALA A 248 5.19 -0.98 5.73
C ALA A 248 6.45 -1.85 5.63
N VAL A 249 7.47 -1.57 6.44
CA VAL A 249 8.71 -2.36 6.51
C VAL A 249 8.43 -3.79 6.98
N LEU A 250 7.60 -3.98 8.01
CA LEU A 250 7.25 -5.30 8.51
C LEU A 250 6.51 -6.13 7.46
N ILE A 251 5.47 -5.57 6.84
CA ILE A 251 4.71 -6.26 5.78
C ILE A 251 5.61 -6.58 4.59
N PHE A 252 6.49 -5.66 4.19
CA PHE A 252 7.45 -5.92 3.12
C PHE A 252 8.43 -7.03 3.49
N ALA A 253 9.00 -7.01 4.70
CA ALA A 253 9.96 -8.02 5.18
C ALA A 253 9.35 -9.44 5.20
N PHE A 254 8.08 -9.57 5.60
CA PHE A 254 7.37 -10.86 5.53
C PHE A 254 6.92 -11.22 4.13
N GLY A 255 6.54 -10.22 3.32
CA GLY A 255 5.99 -10.38 1.96
C GLY A 255 7.04 -10.60 0.87
N GLN A 256 8.29 -10.12 1.04
CA GLN A 256 9.32 -10.12 0.01
C GLN A 256 9.55 -11.48 -0.66
N LYS A 257 9.54 -12.57 0.10
CA LYS A 257 9.68 -13.93 -0.43
C LYS A 257 8.57 -14.32 -1.41
N TYR A 258 7.37 -13.82 -1.20
CA TYR A 258 6.23 -14.09 -2.09
C TYR A 258 6.29 -13.19 -3.33
N LEU A 259 6.81 -11.97 -3.21
CA LEU A 259 7.08 -11.09 -4.35
C LEU A 259 8.09 -11.73 -5.29
N GLU A 260 9.20 -12.26 -4.76
CA GLU A 260 10.21 -12.99 -5.55
C GLU A 260 9.59 -14.21 -6.27
N GLN A 261 8.83 -15.03 -5.55
CA GLN A 261 8.15 -16.20 -6.12
C GLN A 261 7.11 -15.81 -7.17
N GLY A 262 6.34 -14.75 -6.94
CA GLY A 262 5.34 -14.24 -7.89
C GLY A 262 5.96 -13.74 -9.19
N ILE A 263 7.11 -13.06 -9.12
CA ILE A 263 7.86 -12.57 -10.29
C ILE A 263 8.50 -13.74 -11.05
N LEU A 264 9.12 -14.68 -10.34
CA LEU A 264 9.77 -15.85 -10.96
C LEU A 264 8.78 -16.78 -11.65
N ALA A 265 7.58 -16.98 -11.11
CA ALA A 265 6.52 -17.77 -11.73
C ALA A 265 6.08 -17.19 -13.10
N GLY A 266 6.26 -15.89 -13.33
CA GLY A 266 6.06 -15.23 -14.62
C GLY A 266 7.21 -15.35 -15.60
N ALA A 267 8.44 -15.48 -15.10
CA ALA A 267 9.67 -15.48 -15.92
C ALA A 267 10.04 -16.87 -16.51
N VAL A 268 9.62 -17.96 -15.87
CA VAL A 268 9.99 -19.35 -16.28
C VAL A 268 9.18 -19.89 -17.48
N LYS A 269 8.24 -19.14 -18.03
CA LYS A 269 7.46 -19.53 -19.22
C LYS A 269 7.87 -18.80 -20.51
N GLY A 270 9.12 -18.29 -20.57
CA GLY A 270 9.74 -17.79 -21.78
C GLY A 270 10.64 -18.82 -22.44
#